data_8639efa3a0521c48b0770cb1ec9ec046
#
_entry.id   8639efa3a0521c48b0770cb1ec9ec046
#
_cell.length_a   1.000
_cell.length_b   1.000
_cell.length_c   1.000
_cell.angle_alpha   90.00
_cell.angle_beta   90.00
_cell.angle_gamma   90.00
#
_symmetry.space_group_name_H-M   'P 1'
#
loop_
_entity.id
_entity.type
_entity.pdbx_description
1 polymer ?
#
loop_
_entity_poly.entity_id
_entity_poly.type
_entity_poly.pdbx_seq_one_letter_code
_entity_poly.pdbx_strand_id
1 'polypeptide(L)'
;GYGYYIVMRHTNGLETVYGHLSRFLVKEGDIVKVGDPIALGGNTGRSTGAHLHFEIRFLGLDLNPNEIFDFKNNEIRNDVFVFRSAPYRAGTETYYSNGVTYSVYRVRKGDTLTSIARKYRTSINSLCRLNKISPKRTLRIGQPIRID
;
A
#
# COMPACT_ATOMS: atom_id res chain seq x y z
N GLY A 1 13.24 -18.95 9.43
CA GLY A 1 13.65 -17.58 9.14
C GLY A 1 14.09 -17.44 7.69
N TYR A 2 14.22 -16.21 7.21
CA TYR A 2 14.45 -15.84 5.80
C TYR A 2 15.81 -16.27 5.21
N GLY A 3 16.75 -16.75 6.04
CA GLY A 3 18.13 -16.96 5.60
C GLY A 3 18.77 -15.63 5.19
N TYR A 4 19.50 -15.63 4.08
CA TYR A 4 19.96 -14.38 3.48
C TYR A 4 18.79 -13.71 2.79
N TYR A 5 18.57 -12.41 3.10
CA TYR A 5 17.45 -11.66 2.57
C TYR A 5 17.82 -10.20 2.29
N ILE A 6 17.09 -9.59 1.38
CA ILE A 6 17.15 -8.16 1.07
C ILE A 6 15.77 -7.55 1.37
N VAL A 7 15.78 -6.37 1.99
CA VAL A 7 14.61 -5.50 2.07
C VAL A 7 14.90 -4.28 1.20
N MET A 8 14.06 -4.07 0.21
CA MET A 8 14.14 -2.92 -0.68
C MET A 8 13.04 -1.94 -0.33
N ARG A 9 13.41 -0.67 -0.09
CA ARG A 9 12.47 0.43 0.12
C ARG A 9 12.22 1.16 -1.18
N HIS A 10 10.95 1.35 -1.47
CA HIS A 10 10.49 2.08 -2.66
C HIS A 10 10.11 3.51 -2.28
N THR A 11 10.22 4.43 -3.25
CA THR A 11 9.90 5.87 -3.06
C THR A 11 8.46 6.12 -2.62
N ASN A 12 7.58 5.16 -2.83
CA ASN A 12 6.16 5.19 -2.48
C ASN A 12 5.84 4.66 -1.08
N GLY A 13 6.86 4.29 -0.29
CA GLY A 13 6.70 3.75 1.07
C GLY A 13 6.40 2.25 1.13
N LEU A 14 6.32 1.56 -0.01
CA LEU A 14 6.33 0.10 -0.05
C LEU A 14 7.72 -0.43 0.30
N GLU A 15 7.75 -1.61 0.90
CA GLU A 15 8.95 -2.42 1.04
C GLU A 15 8.70 -3.77 0.37
N THR A 16 9.70 -4.26 -0.34
CA THR A 16 9.70 -5.64 -0.86
C THR A 16 10.81 -6.44 -0.21
N VAL A 17 10.51 -7.68 0.16
CA VAL A 17 11.43 -8.60 0.82
C VAL A 17 11.72 -9.77 -0.10
N TYR A 18 12.99 -10.10 -0.24
CA TYR A 18 13.50 -11.19 -1.05
C TYR A 18 14.29 -12.12 -0.15
N GLY A 19 13.78 -13.29 0.17
CA GLY A 19 14.36 -14.24 1.11
C GLY A 19 14.91 -15.52 0.48
N HIS A 20 15.58 -16.32 1.31
CA HIS A 20 16.25 -17.58 0.96
C HIS A 20 17.35 -17.45 -0.09
N LEU A 21 17.99 -16.26 -0.14
CA LEU A 21 19.03 -15.94 -1.10
C LEU A 21 20.31 -16.75 -0.83
N SER A 22 21.12 -16.99 -1.86
CA SER A 22 22.43 -17.63 -1.72
C SER A 22 23.57 -16.63 -1.70
N ARG A 23 23.43 -15.50 -2.39
CA ARG A 23 24.46 -14.46 -2.47
C ARG A 23 23.85 -13.11 -2.81
N PHE A 24 24.33 -12.05 -2.14
CA PHE A 24 24.01 -10.67 -2.47
C PHE A 24 24.88 -10.19 -3.65
N LEU A 25 24.28 -9.42 -4.55
CA LEU A 25 24.97 -8.70 -5.64
C LEU A 25 25.01 -7.18 -5.38
N VAL A 26 24.34 -6.76 -4.34
CA VAL A 26 24.25 -5.38 -3.86
C VAL A 26 24.60 -5.33 -2.38
N LYS A 27 24.86 -4.15 -1.86
CA LYS A 27 25.09 -3.86 -0.45
C LYS A 27 24.10 -2.84 0.06
N GLU A 28 24.00 -2.71 1.39
CA GLU A 28 23.16 -1.73 2.04
C GLU A 28 23.46 -0.30 1.59
N GLY A 29 22.41 0.45 1.26
CA GLY A 29 22.49 1.81 0.75
C GLY A 29 22.58 1.93 -0.77
N ASP A 30 22.73 0.85 -1.51
CA ASP A 30 22.73 0.88 -2.97
C ASP A 30 21.36 1.29 -3.49
N ILE A 31 21.34 2.11 -4.54
CA ILE A 31 20.14 2.47 -5.29
C ILE A 31 20.09 1.60 -6.54
N VAL A 32 19.01 0.86 -6.69
CA VAL A 32 18.79 -0.07 -7.81
C VAL A 32 17.60 0.36 -8.67
N LYS A 33 17.64 -0.01 -9.93
CA LYS A 33 16.58 0.22 -10.91
C LYS A 33 15.86 -1.09 -11.24
N VAL A 34 14.69 -0.96 -11.83
CA VAL A 34 13.94 -2.11 -12.35
C VAL A 34 14.83 -2.88 -13.36
N GLY A 35 14.97 -4.20 -13.13
CA GLY A 35 15.78 -5.09 -13.94
C GLY A 35 17.22 -5.27 -13.45
N ASP A 36 17.68 -4.49 -12.49
CA ASP A 36 19.02 -4.69 -11.92
C ASP A 36 19.07 -5.99 -11.11
N PRO A 37 20.13 -6.81 -11.27
CA PRO A 37 20.31 -8.01 -10.47
C PRO A 37 20.73 -7.63 -9.04
N ILE A 38 19.95 -8.05 -8.05
CA ILE A 38 20.18 -7.72 -6.63
C ILE A 38 20.75 -8.87 -5.82
N ALA A 39 20.47 -10.13 -6.22
CA ALA A 39 20.95 -11.32 -5.52
C ALA A 39 20.81 -12.56 -6.40
N LEU A 40 21.41 -13.65 -5.94
CA LEU A 40 21.17 -14.98 -6.46
C LEU A 40 20.19 -15.73 -5.56
N GLY A 41 19.21 -16.41 -6.17
CA GLY A 41 18.30 -17.32 -5.48
C GLY A 41 19.05 -18.45 -4.80
N GLY A 42 18.46 -19.02 -3.75
CA GLY A 42 19.10 -20.06 -2.97
C GLY A 42 18.12 -20.87 -2.12
N ASN A 43 18.66 -21.47 -1.07
CA ASN A 43 17.93 -22.30 -0.12
C ASN A 43 18.43 -22.07 1.32
N THR A 44 18.79 -20.83 1.66
CA THR A 44 19.31 -20.50 3.00
C THR A 44 18.18 -20.26 3.99
N GLY A 45 18.49 -20.38 5.29
CA GLY A 45 17.50 -20.23 6.35
C GLY A 45 16.56 -21.43 6.47
N ARG A 46 15.32 -21.18 6.91
CA ARG A 46 14.30 -22.23 7.06
C ARG A 46 13.57 -22.44 5.73
N SER A 47 14.13 -23.28 4.88
CA SER A 47 13.61 -23.60 3.56
C SER A 47 13.74 -25.08 3.27
N THR A 48 12.82 -25.67 2.54
CA THR A 48 12.79 -27.08 2.17
C THR A 48 13.29 -27.35 0.75
N GLY A 49 13.60 -26.31 -0.01
CA GLY A 49 14.08 -26.39 -1.38
C GLY A 49 14.35 -25.00 -1.95
N ALA A 50 15.09 -24.93 -3.07
CA ALA A 50 15.42 -23.65 -3.71
C ALA A 50 14.15 -22.94 -4.18
N HIS A 51 13.85 -21.78 -3.62
CA HIS A 51 12.73 -20.91 -4.02
C HIS A 51 13.00 -19.47 -3.58
N LEU A 52 12.24 -18.53 -4.13
CA LEU A 52 12.21 -17.15 -3.68
C LEU A 52 11.07 -16.99 -2.67
N HIS A 53 11.39 -16.56 -1.45
CA HIS A 53 10.41 -16.02 -0.53
C HIS A 53 10.24 -14.52 -0.84
N PHE A 54 9.05 -14.11 -1.26
CA PHE A 54 8.76 -12.74 -1.66
C PHE A 54 7.63 -12.16 -0.81
N GLU A 55 7.88 -11.00 -0.20
CA GLU A 55 6.86 -10.26 0.56
C GLU A 55 6.76 -8.82 0.06
N ILE A 56 5.60 -8.24 0.27
CA ILE A 56 5.37 -6.81 0.14
C ILE A 56 4.87 -6.31 1.49
N ARG A 57 5.44 -5.19 1.92
CA ARG A 57 5.04 -4.51 3.15
C ARG A 57 4.73 -3.05 2.88
N PHE A 58 3.76 -2.52 3.60
CA PHE A 58 3.42 -1.10 3.59
C PHE A 58 3.15 -0.64 5.02
N LEU A 59 3.90 0.36 5.48
CA LEU A 59 3.82 0.87 6.86
C LEU A 59 3.94 -0.23 7.93
N GLY A 60 4.81 -1.22 7.69
CA GLY A 60 5.05 -2.35 8.60
C GLY A 60 3.97 -3.44 8.58
N LEU A 61 3.02 -3.38 7.65
CA LEU A 61 1.97 -4.39 7.48
C LEU A 61 2.23 -5.22 6.22
N ASP A 62 2.11 -6.54 6.36
CA ASP A 62 2.29 -7.46 5.26
C ASP A 62 1.08 -7.39 4.31
N LEU A 63 1.36 -7.33 3.01
CA LEU A 63 0.37 -7.35 1.93
C LEU A 63 0.47 -8.67 1.17
N ASN A 64 -0.67 -9.16 0.69
CA ASN A 64 -0.67 -10.33 -0.19
C ASN A 64 -0.17 -9.92 -1.59
N PRO A 65 1.01 -10.41 -2.04
CA PRO A 65 1.55 -10.04 -3.35
C PRO A 65 0.61 -10.36 -4.52
N ASN A 66 -0.20 -11.42 -4.40
CA ASN A 66 -1.16 -11.82 -5.44
C ASN A 66 -2.33 -10.84 -5.64
N GLU A 67 -2.56 -9.93 -4.69
CA GLU A 67 -3.56 -8.87 -4.86
C GLU A 67 -3.00 -7.69 -5.68
N ILE A 68 -1.68 -7.56 -5.74
CA ILE A 68 -0.98 -6.48 -6.44
C ILE A 68 -0.47 -6.94 -7.79
N PHE A 69 0.16 -8.12 -7.84
CA PHE A 69 0.78 -8.67 -9.03
C PHE A 69 0.02 -9.85 -9.61
N ASP A 70 -0.01 -9.93 -10.93
CA ASP A 70 -0.33 -11.15 -11.67
C ASP A 70 0.97 -11.81 -12.11
N PHE A 71 1.48 -12.72 -11.27
CA PHE A 71 2.73 -13.43 -11.55
C PHE A 71 2.66 -14.36 -12.77
N LYS A 72 1.45 -14.73 -13.21
CA LYS A 72 1.28 -15.58 -14.39
C LYS A 72 1.49 -14.79 -15.68
N ASN A 73 0.99 -13.55 -15.71
CA ASN A 73 1.04 -12.67 -16.86
C ASN A 73 2.17 -11.64 -16.78
N ASN A 74 2.91 -11.58 -15.66
CA ASN A 74 3.94 -10.60 -15.35
C ASN A 74 3.43 -9.15 -15.38
N GLU A 75 2.24 -8.92 -14.85
CA GLU A 75 1.56 -7.64 -14.86
C GLU A 75 1.21 -7.14 -13.46
N ILE A 76 1.03 -5.84 -13.31
CA ILE A 76 0.40 -5.24 -12.14
C ILE A 76 -1.12 -5.30 -12.37
N ARG A 77 -1.86 -5.83 -11.40
CA ARG A 77 -3.32 -6.05 -11.54
C ARG A 77 -4.12 -4.76 -11.67
N ASN A 78 -3.70 -3.70 -11.00
CA ASN A 78 -4.42 -2.43 -10.97
C ASN A 78 -3.45 -1.27 -10.80
N ASP A 79 -3.71 -0.14 -11.46
CA ASP A 79 -2.93 1.10 -11.31
C ASP A 79 -3.06 1.71 -9.89
N VAL A 80 -4.09 1.31 -9.16
CA VAL A 80 -4.37 1.75 -7.79
C VAL A 80 -4.60 0.55 -6.90
N PHE A 81 -3.77 0.41 -5.88
CA PHE A 81 -3.96 -0.59 -4.83
C PHE A 81 -4.64 0.03 -3.61
N VAL A 82 -5.76 -0.57 -3.18
CA VAL A 82 -6.50 -0.13 -1.99
C VAL A 82 -5.97 -0.86 -0.77
N PHE A 83 -5.22 -0.16 0.05
CA PHE A 83 -4.75 -0.69 1.32
C PHE A 83 -5.81 -0.54 2.40
N ARG A 84 -6.24 -1.67 2.98
CA ARG A 84 -7.13 -1.70 4.14
C ARG A 84 -6.34 -2.09 5.37
N SER A 85 -5.97 -1.12 6.20
CA SER A 85 -5.41 -1.43 7.51
C SER A 85 -6.53 -1.75 8.48
N ALA A 86 -6.56 -2.98 9.00
CA ALA A 86 -7.32 -3.26 10.21
C ALA A 86 -6.38 -3.02 11.42
N PRO A 87 -6.70 -2.23 12.42
CA PRO A 87 -7.98 -1.63 12.81
C PRO A 87 -7.99 -0.08 12.75
N TYR A 88 -7.56 0.54 11.66
CA TYR A 88 -7.62 1.98 11.58
C TYR A 88 -9.05 2.42 11.25
N ARG A 89 -9.81 2.82 12.29
CA ARG A 89 -11.19 3.35 12.29
C ARG A 89 -12.11 2.70 11.26
N ALA A 90 -12.93 1.76 11.69
CA ALA A 90 -13.92 1.08 10.86
C ALA A 90 -14.57 2.01 9.81
N GLY A 91 -14.37 1.71 8.53
CA GLY A 91 -14.94 2.45 7.40
C GLY A 91 -14.00 3.41 6.68
N THR A 92 -12.68 3.38 6.95
CA THR A 92 -11.69 4.14 6.18
C THR A 92 -10.87 3.18 5.30
N GLU A 93 -10.67 3.55 4.06
CA GLU A 93 -9.82 2.85 3.08
C GLU A 93 -8.63 3.76 2.76
N THR A 94 -7.43 3.21 2.73
CA THR A 94 -6.23 3.96 2.33
C THR A 94 -5.90 3.62 0.88
N TYR A 95 -5.69 4.64 0.08
CA TYR A 95 -5.34 4.53 -1.33
C TYR A 95 -3.95 5.09 -1.56
N TYR A 96 -3.23 4.49 -2.50
CA TYR A 96 -1.98 5.01 -3.00
C TYR A 96 -2.11 5.31 -4.50
N SER A 97 -1.79 6.53 -4.91
CA SER A 97 -1.79 6.93 -6.32
C SER A 97 -0.78 8.04 -6.57
N ASN A 98 0.00 7.93 -7.65
CA ASN A 98 0.99 8.93 -8.09
C ASN A 98 1.96 9.39 -6.99
N GLY A 99 2.48 8.45 -6.20
CA GLY A 99 3.42 8.77 -5.13
C GLY A 99 2.79 9.35 -3.86
N VAL A 100 1.46 9.44 -3.78
CA VAL A 100 0.74 10.02 -2.64
C VAL A 100 -0.20 9.00 -2.03
N THR A 101 -0.09 8.82 -0.72
CA THR A 101 -1.04 8.04 0.07
C THR A 101 -2.18 8.96 0.51
N TYR A 102 -3.40 8.50 0.41
CA TYR A 102 -4.57 9.23 0.91
C TYR A 102 -5.61 8.28 1.47
N SER A 103 -6.37 8.78 2.44
CA SER A 103 -7.41 8.02 3.12
C SER A 103 -8.80 8.42 2.61
N VAL A 104 -9.65 7.42 2.41
CA VAL A 104 -11.01 7.59 1.91
C VAL A 104 -12.00 7.01 2.91
N TYR A 105 -13.01 7.79 3.22
CA TYR A 105 -14.16 7.36 3.99
C TYR A 105 -15.36 7.13 3.06
N ARG A 106 -16.07 6.02 3.25
CA ARG A 106 -17.33 5.77 2.53
C ARG A 106 -18.52 6.28 3.35
N VAL A 107 -19.26 7.18 2.73
CA VAL A 107 -20.45 7.82 3.32
C VAL A 107 -21.47 6.77 3.73
N ARG A 108 -21.98 6.89 4.95
CA ARG A 108 -23.04 6.05 5.52
C ARG A 108 -24.35 6.81 5.65
N LYS A 109 -25.43 6.10 5.91
CA LYS A 109 -26.74 6.73 6.20
C LYS A 109 -26.64 7.70 7.38
N GLY A 110 -27.08 8.92 7.18
CA GLY A 110 -27.04 9.97 8.20
C GLY A 110 -25.77 10.83 8.22
N ASP A 111 -24.76 10.50 7.40
CA ASP A 111 -23.54 11.31 7.32
C ASP A 111 -23.78 12.65 6.61
N THR A 112 -23.10 13.65 7.14
CA THR A 112 -22.98 14.99 6.56
C THR A 112 -21.52 15.39 6.46
N LEU A 113 -21.17 16.37 5.64
CA LEU A 113 -19.81 16.92 5.60
C LEU A 113 -19.35 17.39 6.99
N THR A 114 -20.27 17.93 7.79
CA THR A 114 -19.97 18.35 9.17
C THR A 114 -19.64 17.18 10.08
N SER A 115 -20.41 16.09 10.04
CA SER A 115 -20.17 14.91 10.85
C SER A 115 -18.85 14.23 10.47
N ILE A 116 -18.56 14.14 9.16
CA ILE A 116 -17.31 13.58 8.64
C ILE A 116 -16.12 14.46 9.04
N ALA A 117 -16.20 15.77 8.85
CA ALA A 117 -15.15 16.71 9.23
C ALA A 117 -14.79 16.59 10.73
N ARG A 118 -15.80 16.54 11.60
CA ARG A 118 -15.62 16.34 13.05
C ARG A 118 -14.97 14.99 13.36
N LYS A 119 -15.44 13.92 12.73
CA LYS A 119 -14.94 12.55 12.93
C LYS A 119 -13.46 12.43 12.60
N TYR A 120 -13.01 13.09 11.54
CA TYR A 120 -11.63 12.99 11.06
C TYR A 120 -10.76 14.20 11.43
N ARG A 121 -11.25 15.09 12.32
CA ARG A 121 -10.53 16.26 12.81
C ARG A 121 -10.02 17.16 11.68
N THR A 122 -10.84 17.35 10.67
CA THR A 122 -10.56 18.22 9.52
C THR A 122 -11.67 19.29 9.38
N SER A 123 -11.54 20.19 8.42
CA SER A 123 -12.56 21.20 8.15
C SER A 123 -13.45 20.81 6.95
N ILE A 124 -14.68 21.33 6.91
CA ILE A 124 -15.57 21.18 5.75
C ILE A 124 -14.89 21.73 4.49
N ASN A 125 -14.19 22.88 4.61
CA ASN A 125 -13.49 23.48 3.48
C ASN A 125 -12.36 22.58 2.95
N SER A 126 -11.60 21.93 3.84
CA SER A 126 -10.57 20.95 3.43
C SER A 126 -11.19 19.75 2.74
N LEU A 127 -12.27 19.16 3.29
CA LEU A 127 -12.99 18.07 2.63
C LEU A 127 -13.50 18.47 1.25
N CYS A 128 -14.11 19.66 1.14
CA CYS A 128 -14.61 20.15 -0.14
C CYS A 128 -13.51 20.34 -1.18
N ARG A 129 -12.37 20.90 -0.77
CA ARG A 129 -11.19 21.10 -1.65
C ARG A 129 -10.60 19.77 -2.11
N LEU A 130 -10.37 18.82 -1.18
CA LEU A 130 -9.81 17.51 -1.47
C LEU A 130 -10.68 16.70 -2.45
N ASN A 131 -12.01 16.84 -2.33
CA ASN A 131 -12.97 16.06 -3.09
C ASN A 131 -13.57 16.83 -4.28
N LYS A 132 -13.16 18.09 -4.50
CA LYS A 132 -13.70 18.96 -5.55
C LYS A 132 -15.24 19.05 -5.52
N ILE A 133 -15.81 19.20 -4.31
CA ILE A 133 -17.25 19.29 -4.08
C ILE A 133 -17.62 20.60 -3.39
N SER A 134 -18.85 21.05 -3.59
CA SER A 134 -19.41 22.22 -2.91
C SER A 134 -19.81 21.88 -1.46
N PRO A 135 -19.68 22.82 -0.49
CA PRO A 135 -20.17 22.63 0.88
C PRO A 135 -21.67 22.34 0.99
N LYS A 136 -22.44 22.73 -0.02
CA LYS A 136 -23.90 22.49 -0.10
C LYS A 136 -24.25 21.15 -0.77
N ARG A 137 -23.24 20.36 -1.18
CA ARG A 137 -23.49 19.09 -1.87
C ARG A 137 -24.08 18.05 -0.94
N THR A 138 -25.19 17.46 -1.36
CA THR A 138 -25.75 16.26 -0.71
C THR A 138 -24.85 15.06 -0.97
N LEU A 139 -24.46 14.36 0.08
CA LEU A 139 -23.66 13.13 -0.01
C LEU A 139 -24.57 11.94 -0.30
N ARG A 140 -24.05 10.98 -1.09
CA ARG A 140 -24.74 9.72 -1.36
C ARG A 140 -24.14 8.61 -0.51
N ILE A 141 -24.98 7.69 -0.01
CA ILE A 141 -24.50 6.48 0.70
C ILE A 141 -23.55 5.71 -0.20
N GLY A 142 -22.40 5.28 0.34
CA GLY A 142 -21.35 4.60 -0.41
C GLY A 142 -20.39 5.55 -1.16
N GLN A 143 -20.71 6.84 -1.26
CA GLN A 143 -19.82 7.81 -1.91
C GLN A 143 -18.46 7.85 -1.21
N PRO A 144 -17.34 7.73 -1.95
CA PRO A 144 -16.01 7.90 -1.37
C PRO A 144 -15.74 9.38 -1.10
N ILE A 145 -15.22 9.69 0.10
CA ILE A 145 -14.79 11.03 0.52
C ILE A 145 -13.35 10.94 1.00
N ARG A 146 -12.45 11.58 0.27
CA ARG A 146 -11.05 11.74 0.69
C ARG A 146 -10.99 12.64 1.93
N ILE A 147 -10.23 12.21 2.95
CA ILE A 147 -10.22 12.85 4.28
C ILE A 147 -8.85 13.45 4.67
N ASP A 148 -7.80 13.17 3.86
CA ASP A 148 -6.42 13.68 4.00
C ASP A 148 -5.74 13.90 2.66
#